data_83f5875ecca09284e3a94d36ce387deb
#
_entry.id   83f5875ecca09284e3a94d36ce387deb
#
_cell.length_a   1.000
_cell.length_b   1.000
_cell.length_c   1.000
_cell.angle_alpha   90.00
_cell.angle_beta   90.00
_cell.angle_gamma   90.00
#
_symmetry.space_group_name_H-M   'P 1'
#
loop_
_entity.id
_entity.type
_entity.pdbx_description
1 polymer ?
#
loop_
_entity_poly.entity_id
_entity_poly.type
_entity_poly.pdbx_seq_one_letter_code
_entity_poly.pdbx_strand_id
1 'polypeptide(L)'
;MQEDSGIVERLRCAACGFTHWNNPTPVLAAIVEYRGQVLLARNAAWPAKMFALITGFMEAGETPQEGIAREVKEETNLDVQSLGLVGVYDFQRMNQVIIAYHAVAEGEVKLSPELVDWRLYDLPDLKCWPAGTGYALADWLRTRGHEPVFF
;
A
#
# COMPACT_ATOMS: atom_id res chain seq x y z
N MET A 1 -19.72 26.18 -7.01
CA MET A 1 -20.35 25.99 -8.32
C MET A 1 -20.07 24.60 -8.84
N GLN A 2 -21.10 23.94 -9.33
CA GLN A 2 -20.96 22.61 -9.92
C GLN A 2 -20.91 22.71 -11.43
N GLU A 3 -20.17 21.82 -12.05
CA GLU A 3 -20.07 21.69 -13.49
C GLU A 3 -20.29 20.23 -13.87
N ASP A 4 -21.17 20.00 -14.82
CA ASP A 4 -21.41 18.69 -15.39
C ASP A 4 -20.44 18.49 -16.57
N SER A 5 -19.60 17.45 -16.48
CA SER A 5 -18.70 17.10 -17.58
C SER A 5 -19.02 15.68 -18.08
N GLY A 6 -20.23 15.51 -18.60
CA GLY A 6 -20.76 14.23 -19.06
C GLY A 6 -21.41 13.47 -17.92
N ILE A 7 -20.78 12.37 -17.45
CA ILE A 7 -21.36 11.49 -16.43
C ILE A 7 -20.97 11.85 -15.00
N VAL A 8 -20.10 12.84 -14.80
CA VAL A 8 -19.57 13.20 -13.47
C VAL A 8 -19.75 14.70 -13.23
N GLU A 9 -20.39 15.02 -12.11
CA GLU A 9 -20.44 16.39 -11.62
C GLU A 9 -19.18 16.75 -10.87
N ARG A 10 -18.69 17.98 -11.06
CA ARG A 10 -17.50 18.49 -10.39
C ARG A 10 -17.73 19.87 -9.82
N LEU A 11 -17.02 20.18 -8.75
CA LEU A 11 -16.98 21.50 -8.17
C LEU A 11 -15.97 22.36 -8.93
N ARG A 12 -16.36 23.58 -9.24
CA ARG A 12 -15.53 24.54 -9.94
C ARG A 12 -15.47 25.86 -9.16
N CYS A 13 -14.27 26.38 -9.00
CA CYS A 13 -14.09 27.69 -8.37
C CYS A 13 -14.59 28.81 -9.27
N ALA A 14 -15.54 29.59 -8.76
CA ALA A 14 -16.11 30.74 -9.53
C ALA A 14 -15.09 31.86 -9.76
N ALA A 15 -14.08 32.00 -8.89
CA ALA A 15 -13.11 33.09 -8.99
C ALA A 15 -11.98 32.82 -9.99
N CYS A 16 -11.44 31.57 -10.03
CA CYS A 16 -10.27 31.24 -10.85
C CYS A 16 -10.54 30.16 -11.91
N GLY A 17 -11.73 29.58 -11.94
CA GLY A 17 -12.08 28.55 -12.90
C GLY A 17 -11.55 27.16 -12.60
N PHE A 18 -10.84 26.97 -11.47
CA PHE A 18 -10.34 25.67 -11.09
C PHE A 18 -11.47 24.68 -10.88
N THR A 19 -11.34 23.49 -11.46
CA THR A 19 -12.27 22.39 -11.27
C THR A 19 -11.69 21.40 -10.30
N HIS A 20 -12.47 21.02 -9.27
CA HIS A 20 -12.09 19.96 -8.35
C HIS A 20 -12.41 18.61 -8.99
N TRP A 21 -11.38 17.92 -9.47
CA TRP A 21 -11.52 16.68 -10.25
C TRP A 21 -11.84 15.46 -9.40
N ASN A 22 -11.58 15.54 -8.08
CA ASN A 22 -11.75 14.42 -7.15
C ASN A 22 -11.07 13.14 -7.65
N ASN A 23 -9.86 13.27 -8.19
CA ASN A 23 -9.07 12.16 -8.68
C ASN A 23 -8.66 11.23 -7.54
N PRO A 24 -8.58 9.91 -7.78
CA PRO A 24 -8.09 9.00 -6.76
C PRO A 24 -6.66 9.36 -6.32
N THR A 25 -6.41 9.21 -5.03
CA THR A 25 -5.09 9.45 -4.46
C THR A 25 -4.21 8.22 -4.69
N PRO A 26 -2.99 8.36 -5.25
CA PRO A 26 -2.06 7.23 -5.36
C PRO A 26 -1.51 6.85 -3.99
N VAL A 27 -1.65 5.56 -3.67
CA VAL A 27 -1.11 4.96 -2.46
C VAL A 27 -0.12 3.87 -2.87
N LEU A 28 1.05 3.89 -2.26
CA LEU A 28 2.07 2.88 -2.48
C LEU A 28 1.96 1.80 -1.42
N ALA A 29 2.13 0.54 -1.83
CA ALA A 29 2.10 -0.59 -0.91
C ALA A 29 3.28 -1.51 -1.17
N ALA A 30 3.82 -2.09 -0.11
CA ALA A 30 4.92 -3.03 -0.21
C ALA A 30 4.61 -4.34 0.49
N ILE A 31 4.79 -5.43 -0.25
CA ILE A 31 4.92 -6.76 0.32
C ILE A 31 6.40 -6.89 0.67
N VAL A 32 6.73 -6.73 1.93
CA VAL A 32 8.13 -6.73 2.39
C VAL A 32 8.56 -8.16 2.69
N GLU A 33 9.46 -8.68 1.86
CA GLU A 33 10.10 -9.96 2.12
C GLU A 33 11.38 -9.72 2.90
N TYR A 34 11.44 -10.25 4.10
CA TYR A 34 12.55 -10.09 5.02
C TYR A 34 12.98 -11.48 5.50
N ARG A 35 14.21 -11.87 5.17
CA ARG A 35 14.76 -13.18 5.53
C ARG A 35 13.88 -14.35 5.09
N GLY A 36 13.30 -14.26 3.89
CA GLY A 36 12.44 -15.29 3.32
C GLY A 36 11.01 -15.34 3.83
N GLN A 37 10.64 -14.45 4.73
CA GLN A 37 9.30 -14.33 5.28
C GLN A 37 8.70 -12.97 4.92
N VAL A 38 7.39 -12.83 5.04
CA VAL A 38 6.70 -11.57 4.78
C VAL A 38 6.45 -10.83 6.08
N LEU A 39 6.87 -9.57 6.12
CA LEU A 39 6.66 -8.69 7.25
C LEU A 39 5.31 -7.96 7.12
N LEU A 40 4.47 -8.13 8.11
CA LEU A 40 3.26 -7.33 8.28
C LEU A 40 3.37 -6.51 9.57
N ALA A 41 2.75 -5.33 9.58
CA ALA A 41 2.81 -4.43 10.71
C ALA A 41 1.43 -3.96 11.12
N ARG A 42 1.30 -3.55 12.38
CA ARG A 42 0.07 -3.04 12.94
C ARG A 42 0.22 -1.57 13.29
N ASN A 43 -0.68 -0.75 12.75
CA ASN A 43 -0.77 0.66 13.10
C ASN A 43 -1.47 0.82 14.46
N ALA A 44 -1.03 1.81 15.25
CA ALA A 44 -1.60 2.09 16.57
C ALA A 44 -3.10 2.38 16.53
N ALA A 45 -3.60 2.93 15.40
CA ALA A 45 -5.01 3.25 15.22
C ALA A 45 -5.88 2.04 14.86
N TRP A 46 -5.30 0.88 14.58
CA TRP A 46 -6.03 -0.31 14.14
C TRP A 46 -6.33 -1.26 15.32
N PRO A 47 -7.34 -2.15 15.17
CA PRO A 47 -7.58 -3.19 16.15
C PRO A 47 -6.35 -4.08 16.39
N ALA A 48 -6.22 -4.64 17.58
CA ALA A 48 -5.03 -5.36 18.04
C ALA A 48 -4.64 -6.57 17.19
N LYS A 49 -5.56 -7.11 16.38
CA LYS A 49 -5.29 -8.28 15.53
C LYS A 49 -5.08 -7.94 14.06
N MET A 50 -5.11 -6.65 13.71
CA MET A 50 -5.02 -6.22 12.32
C MET A 50 -3.57 -5.90 11.93
N PHE A 51 -2.96 -6.82 11.20
CA PHE A 51 -1.65 -6.64 10.58
C PHE A 51 -1.82 -6.50 9.08
N ALA A 52 -1.08 -5.61 8.47
CA ALA A 52 -1.22 -5.31 7.04
C ALA A 52 0.13 -4.98 6.40
N LEU A 53 0.11 -4.78 5.08
CA LEU A 53 1.28 -4.36 4.31
C LEU A 53 1.75 -2.96 4.74
N ILE A 54 3.01 -2.67 4.44
CA ILE A 54 3.54 -1.31 4.57
C ILE A 54 2.94 -0.47 3.45
N THR A 55 2.32 0.65 3.81
CA THR A 55 1.70 1.57 2.85
C THR A 55 2.05 3.01 3.16
N GLY A 56 1.96 3.87 2.15
CA GLY A 56 2.10 5.29 2.32
C GLY A 56 1.71 6.04 1.06
N PHE A 57 1.49 7.33 1.20
CA PHE A 57 1.15 8.18 0.08
C PHE A 57 2.39 8.50 -0.75
N MET A 58 2.22 8.47 -2.08
CA MET A 58 3.25 8.94 -2.98
C MET A 58 3.40 10.45 -2.83
N GLU A 59 4.64 10.93 -2.75
CA GLU A 59 4.93 12.35 -2.63
C GLU A 59 5.27 12.97 -3.98
N ALA A 60 5.07 14.28 -4.08
CA ALA A 60 5.41 15.01 -5.29
C ALA A 60 6.92 14.92 -5.57
N GLY A 61 7.26 14.74 -6.83
CA GLY A 61 8.67 14.72 -7.26
C GLY A 61 9.36 13.38 -7.13
N GLU A 62 8.69 12.36 -6.60
CA GLU A 62 9.26 11.00 -6.54
C GLU A 62 8.60 10.04 -7.53
N THR A 63 9.35 9.03 -7.97
CA THR A 63 8.75 7.91 -8.69
C THR A 63 8.07 6.96 -7.69
N PRO A 64 7.14 6.10 -8.16
CA PRO A 64 6.55 5.10 -7.24
C PRO A 64 7.60 4.20 -6.58
N GLN A 65 8.65 3.81 -7.31
CA GLN A 65 9.73 2.98 -6.78
C GLN A 65 10.51 3.69 -5.67
N GLU A 66 10.85 4.96 -5.89
CA GLU A 66 11.52 5.78 -4.87
C GLU A 66 10.61 5.95 -3.64
N GLY A 67 9.33 6.20 -3.89
CA GLY A 67 8.35 6.39 -2.82
C GLY A 67 8.17 5.18 -1.94
N ILE A 68 8.06 3.98 -2.52
CA ILE A 68 7.88 2.78 -1.71
C ILE A 68 9.14 2.39 -0.94
N ALA A 69 10.33 2.59 -1.54
CA ALA A 69 11.58 2.37 -0.83
C ALA A 69 11.71 3.33 0.36
N ARG A 70 11.31 4.58 0.19
CA ARG A 70 11.25 5.57 1.27
C ARG A 70 10.29 5.15 2.38
N GLU A 71 9.09 4.73 2.02
CA GLU A 71 8.09 4.28 3.01
C GLU A 71 8.58 3.06 3.81
N VAL A 72 9.17 2.08 3.15
CA VAL A 72 9.73 0.92 3.84
C VAL A 72 10.81 1.36 4.82
N LYS A 73 11.68 2.28 4.41
CA LYS A 73 12.75 2.80 5.28
C LYS A 73 12.19 3.59 6.48
N GLU A 74 11.24 4.47 6.23
CA GLU A 74 10.62 5.27 7.29
C GLU A 74 9.87 4.42 8.30
N GLU A 75 9.10 3.44 7.82
CA GLU A 75 8.22 2.65 8.66
C GLU A 75 8.92 1.49 9.38
N THR A 76 9.91 0.88 8.77
CA THR A 76 10.55 -0.33 9.28
C THR A 76 12.06 -0.22 9.50
N ASN A 77 12.70 0.84 9.03
CA ASN A 77 14.15 1.03 9.00
C ASN A 77 14.88 0.07 8.05
N LEU A 78 14.19 -0.76 7.31
CA LEU A 78 14.83 -1.70 6.38
C LEU A 78 15.25 -1.02 5.08
N ASP A 79 16.32 -1.54 4.49
CA ASP A 79 16.82 -1.08 3.19
C ASP A 79 16.34 -2.02 2.09
N VAL A 80 15.64 -1.47 1.11
CA VAL A 80 15.12 -2.23 -0.02
C VAL A 80 16.27 -2.61 -0.95
N GLN A 81 16.41 -3.91 -1.23
CA GLN A 81 17.45 -4.45 -2.10
C GLN A 81 16.93 -4.67 -3.52
N SER A 82 15.66 -5.04 -3.67
CA SER A 82 15.04 -5.21 -4.97
C SER A 82 13.56 -4.93 -4.91
N LEU A 83 13.00 -4.49 -6.04
CA LEU A 83 11.58 -4.18 -6.19
C LEU A 83 11.03 -4.84 -7.45
N GLY A 84 9.82 -5.37 -7.35
CA GLY A 84 9.07 -5.84 -8.49
C GLY A 84 7.63 -5.37 -8.39
N LEU A 85 7.08 -4.85 -9.48
CA LEU A 85 5.66 -4.44 -9.50
C LEU A 85 4.77 -5.68 -9.41
N VAL A 86 3.85 -5.68 -8.45
CA VAL A 86 2.83 -6.71 -8.31
C VAL A 86 1.61 -6.34 -9.15
N GLY A 87 1.13 -5.13 -9.02
CA GLY A 87 -0.03 -4.65 -9.77
C GLY A 87 -0.54 -3.32 -9.28
N VAL A 88 -1.62 -2.89 -9.94
CA VAL A 88 -2.33 -1.66 -9.61
C VAL A 88 -3.76 -2.04 -9.26
N TYR A 89 -4.27 -1.53 -8.16
CA TYR A 89 -5.56 -1.93 -7.60
C TYR A 89 -6.39 -0.70 -7.28
N ASP A 90 -7.68 -0.77 -7.53
CA ASP A 90 -8.59 0.26 -7.09
C ASP A 90 -8.96 0.05 -5.61
N PHE A 91 -9.21 1.14 -4.92
CA PHE A 91 -9.80 1.14 -3.59
C PHE A 91 -10.83 2.27 -3.53
N GLN A 92 -11.97 2.02 -4.16
CA GLN A 92 -12.97 3.07 -4.44
C GLN A 92 -13.58 3.64 -3.16
N ARG A 93 -13.79 2.81 -2.16
CA ARG A 93 -14.32 3.27 -0.87
C ARG A 93 -13.48 4.39 -0.25
N MET A 94 -12.18 4.37 -0.48
CA MET A 94 -11.24 5.37 0.02
C MET A 94 -10.84 6.38 -1.05
N ASN A 95 -11.38 6.26 -2.25
CA ASN A 95 -10.97 7.06 -3.41
C ASN A 95 -9.46 7.03 -3.61
N GLN A 96 -8.91 5.81 -3.70
CA GLN A 96 -7.48 5.57 -3.84
C GLN A 96 -7.18 4.61 -4.98
N VAL A 97 -5.99 4.78 -5.56
CA VAL A 97 -5.36 3.81 -6.46
C VAL A 97 -4.13 3.28 -5.75
N ILE A 98 -4.04 1.96 -5.61
CA ILE A 98 -2.93 1.31 -4.93
C ILE A 98 -1.95 0.78 -5.96
N ILE A 99 -0.69 1.19 -5.85
CA ILE A 99 0.42 0.68 -6.66
C ILE A 99 1.24 -0.21 -5.73
N ALA A 100 1.18 -1.52 -5.94
CA ALA A 100 1.74 -2.50 -5.04
C ALA A 100 3.03 -3.11 -5.60
N TYR A 101 4.04 -3.18 -4.76
CA TYR A 101 5.35 -3.75 -5.05
C TYR A 101 5.66 -4.91 -4.12
N HIS A 102 6.45 -5.86 -4.62
CA HIS A 102 7.17 -6.82 -3.79
C HIS A 102 8.57 -6.25 -3.56
N ALA A 103 8.96 -6.11 -2.31
CA ALA A 103 10.24 -5.55 -1.92
C ALA A 103 11.02 -6.57 -1.09
N VAL A 104 12.21 -6.92 -1.57
CA VAL A 104 13.15 -7.67 -0.73
C VAL A 104 13.97 -6.66 0.06
N ALA A 105 13.97 -6.77 1.37
CA ALA A 105 14.60 -5.80 2.24
C ALA A 105 15.48 -6.46 3.30
N GLU A 106 16.49 -5.73 3.75
CA GLU A 106 17.46 -6.18 4.75
C GLU A 106 17.71 -5.09 5.78
N GLY A 107 18.24 -5.49 6.91
CA GLY A 107 18.61 -4.58 7.98
C GLY A 107 17.99 -4.97 9.31
N GLU A 108 17.94 -4.03 10.23
CA GLU A 108 17.34 -4.19 11.54
C GLU A 108 16.00 -3.48 11.60
N VAL A 109 14.95 -4.19 11.99
CA VAL A 109 13.61 -3.62 12.09
C VAL A 109 13.55 -2.64 13.26
N LYS A 110 13.20 -1.40 12.94
CA LYS A 110 12.90 -0.35 13.94
C LYS A 110 11.66 0.37 13.44
N LEU A 111 10.54 0.16 14.12
CA LEU A 111 9.25 0.71 13.68
C LEU A 111 9.19 2.23 13.89
N SER A 112 8.47 2.91 12.99
CA SER A 112 8.09 4.30 13.17
C SER A 112 7.13 4.43 14.36
N PRO A 113 6.93 5.65 14.90
CA PRO A 113 5.98 5.87 16.00
C PRO A 113 4.54 5.47 15.68
N GLU A 114 4.17 5.41 14.42
CA GLU A 114 2.81 5.04 13.99
C GLU A 114 2.55 3.55 14.05
N LEU A 115 3.61 2.73 13.96
CA LEU A 115 3.52 1.28 14.00
C LEU A 115 3.87 0.78 15.40
N VAL A 116 3.04 -0.09 15.95
CA VAL A 116 3.19 -0.57 17.33
C VAL A 116 3.61 -2.03 17.43
N ASP A 117 3.54 -2.78 16.34
CA ASP A 117 3.93 -4.19 16.33
C ASP A 117 4.21 -4.64 14.91
N TRP A 118 5.02 -5.69 14.78
CA TRP A 118 5.32 -6.31 13.50
C TRP A 118 5.46 -7.82 13.68
N ARG A 119 5.16 -8.56 12.62
CA ARG A 119 5.29 -10.02 12.61
C ARG A 119 5.82 -10.48 11.28
N LEU A 120 6.54 -11.61 11.32
CA LEU A 120 6.97 -12.32 10.12
C LEU A 120 6.10 -13.56 9.93
N TYR A 121 5.73 -13.80 8.68
CA TYR A 121 4.89 -14.92 8.29
C TYR A 121 5.57 -15.74 7.21
N ASP A 122 5.54 -17.05 7.35
CA ASP A 122 5.81 -17.92 6.22
C ASP A 122 4.67 -17.82 5.22
N LEU A 123 4.97 -17.98 3.92
CA LEU A 123 3.97 -17.78 2.88
C LEU A 123 2.69 -18.62 3.08
N PRO A 124 2.77 -19.90 3.47
CA PRO A 124 1.55 -20.68 3.71
C PRO A 124 0.68 -20.19 4.86
N ASP A 125 1.24 -19.40 5.77
CA ASP A 125 0.53 -18.91 6.95
C ASP A 125 -0.13 -17.55 6.72
N LEU A 126 0.12 -16.91 5.57
CA LEU A 126 -0.47 -15.62 5.23
C LEU A 126 -1.95 -15.76 4.91
N LYS A 127 -2.73 -14.83 5.45
CA LYS A 127 -4.14 -14.66 5.11
C LYS A 127 -4.35 -13.28 4.52
N CYS A 128 -5.17 -13.21 3.48
CA CYS A 128 -5.46 -11.98 2.78
C CYS A 128 -6.78 -11.39 3.26
N TRP A 129 -6.84 -10.07 3.28
CA TRP A 129 -8.08 -9.38 3.59
C TRP A 129 -8.79 -8.97 2.28
N PRO A 130 -10.13 -9.02 2.24
CA PRO A 130 -10.89 -8.81 1.00
C PRO A 130 -11.13 -7.33 0.72
N ALA A 131 -10.08 -6.53 0.74
CA ALA A 131 -10.13 -5.10 0.46
C ALA A 131 -8.73 -4.56 0.15
N GLY A 132 -8.64 -3.59 -0.75
CA GLY A 132 -7.42 -2.82 -0.98
C GLY A 132 -6.17 -3.67 -1.20
N THR A 133 -5.20 -3.51 -0.32
CA THR A 133 -3.89 -4.19 -0.43
C THR A 133 -3.94 -5.70 -0.26
N GLY A 134 -5.03 -6.24 0.31
CA GLY A 134 -5.19 -7.69 0.44
C GLY A 134 -5.23 -8.41 -0.91
N TYR A 135 -5.75 -7.78 -1.93
CA TYR A 135 -5.77 -8.35 -3.28
C TYR A 135 -4.36 -8.39 -3.90
N ALA A 136 -3.54 -7.40 -3.59
CA ALA A 136 -2.15 -7.39 -4.03
C ALA A 136 -1.37 -8.56 -3.40
N LEU A 137 -1.55 -8.78 -2.11
CA LEU A 137 -0.94 -9.91 -1.41
C LEU A 137 -1.40 -11.24 -2.01
N ALA A 138 -2.69 -11.37 -2.31
CA ALA A 138 -3.24 -12.57 -2.93
C ALA A 138 -2.60 -12.84 -4.30
N ASP A 139 -2.50 -11.83 -5.15
CA ASP A 139 -1.91 -11.97 -6.48
C ASP A 139 -0.43 -12.36 -6.40
N TRP A 140 0.30 -11.74 -5.48
CA TRP A 140 1.71 -12.09 -5.27
C TRP A 140 1.88 -13.53 -4.80
N LEU A 141 1.03 -13.99 -3.86
CA LEU A 141 1.06 -15.38 -3.39
C LEU A 141 0.84 -16.37 -4.54
N ARG A 142 -0.09 -16.07 -5.46
CA ARG A 142 -0.31 -16.90 -6.65
C ARG A 142 0.94 -17.01 -7.51
N THR A 143 1.70 -15.92 -7.67
CA THR A 143 2.94 -15.96 -8.43
C THR A 143 4.02 -16.83 -7.78
N ARG A 144 3.90 -17.09 -6.48
CA ARG A 144 4.81 -17.93 -5.70
C ARG A 144 4.28 -19.36 -5.52
N GLY A 145 3.20 -19.70 -6.23
CA GLY A 145 2.63 -21.05 -6.19
C GLY A 145 1.74 -21.36 -4.99
N HIS A 146 1.29 -20.34 -4.27
CA HIS A 146 0.40 -20.50 -3.12
C HIS A 146 -1.01 -20.05 -3.46
N GLU A 147 -2.01 -20.85 -3.07
CA GLU A 147 -3.39 -20.45 -3.17
C GLU A 147 -3.74 -19.51 -2.02
N PRO A 148 -4.16 -18.26 -2.29
CA PRO A 148 -4.46 -17.34 -1.21
C PRO A 148 -5.69 -17.75 -0.40
N VAL A 149 -5.60 -17.55 0.90
CA VAL A 149 -6.70 -17.77 1.84
C VAL A 149 -7.16 -16.41 2.34
N PHE A 150 -8.44 -16.15 2.23
CA PHE A 150 -9.04 -14.89 2.69
C PHE A 150 -9.70 -15.07 4.06
N PHE A 151 -9.72 -13.98 4.83
CA PHE A 151 -10.49 -13.92 6.06
C PHE A 151 -11.97 -14.16 5.82
#